data_c6b1db29a307183d1c82c69e71b3ac87
#
_entry.id   c6b1db29a307183d1c82c69e71b3ac87
#
_cell.length_a   1.000
_cell.length_b   1.000
_cell.length_c   1.000
_cell.angle_alpha   90.00
_cell.angle_beta   90.00
_cell.angle_gamma   90.00
#
_symmetry.space_group_name_H-M   'P 1'
#
loop_
_entity.id
_entity.type
_entity.pdbx_description
1 polymer ?
#
loop_
_entity_poly.entity_id
_entity_poly.type
_entity_poly.pdbx_seq_one_letter_code
_entity_poly.pdbx_strand_id
1 'polypeptide(L)'
;MMMSPRQAEFRAAYRAQIAPAYYGLIHVALIYFIGGSALWYAAQHIHGATAAEIAVVPAVVILANIFEWFLHAKVMHRPVPGLMGIYNRHTLAHHQFFTHEAPYHDTTRDYRIVFFPPYALIAFLVMASAGGAVLGQVWSANAGWFVVCTAAGMYMNYEFFHWCCHVQDDRIIRHLPFVNTIRRHHIAHHNTAIMMNKNMNLTYPFADWLFGTSDLKRGLLGHLFNGYDTRFVRDDLPKLRGRRVQPMAAE
;
A
#
# COMPACT_ATOMS: atom_id res chain seq x y z
N MET A 1 -20.11 0.10 -11.35
CA MET A 1 -19.49 -0.67 -12.45
C MET A 1 -19.88 -2.12 -12.30
N MET A 2 -20.12 -2.84 -13.37
CA MET A 2 -20.45 -4.27 -13.26
C MET A 2 -19.15 -5.07 -13.40
N MET A 3 -18.96 -6.00 -12.45
CA MET A 3 -17.88 -6.99 -12.49
C MET A 3 -18.03 -7.86 -13.75
N SER A 4 -16.92 -8.14 -14.45
CA SER A 4 -16.96 -9.06 -15.59
C SER A 4 -17.26 -10.50 -15.14
N PRO A 5 -17.89 -11.34 -15.98
CA PRO A 5 -18.13 -12.75 -15.64
C PRO A 5 -16.85 -13.49 -15.25
N ARG A 6 -15.75 -13.26 -15.97
CA ARG A 6 -14.43 -13.83 -15.68
C ARG A 6 -13.91 -13.44 -14.29
N GLN A 7 -14.07 -12.16 -13.91
CA GLN A 7 -13.65 -11.71 -12.58
C GLN A 7 -14.54 -12.30 -11.48
N ALA A 8 -15.85 -12.42 -11.72
CA ALA A 8 -16.76 -13.03 -10.77
C ALA A 8 -16.40 -14.51 -10.52
N GLU A 9 -16.12 -15.26 -11.58
CA GLU A 9 -15.66 -16.64 -11.51
C GLU A 9 -14.33 -16.76 -10.74
N PHE A 10 -13.35 -15.90 -11.05
CA PHE A 10 -12.07 -15.87 -10.34
C PHE A 10 -12.26 -15.61 -8.85
N ARG A 11 -13.08 -14.59 -8.46
CA ARG A 11 -13.38 -14.28 -7.06
C ARG A 11 -14.03 -15.46 -6.34
N ALA A 12 -14.98 -16.14 -6.98
CA ALA A 12 -15.64 -17.33 -6.43
C ALA A 12 -14.64 -18.46 -6.19
N ALA A 13 -13.80 -18.77 -7.19
CA ALA A 13 -12.77 -19.79 -7.09
C ALA A 13 -11.71 -19.46 -6.00
N TYR A 14 -11.29 -18.21 -5.92
CA TYR A 14 -10.36 -17.76 -4.86
C TYR A 14 -10.99 -17.92 -3.47
N ARG A 15 -12.24 -17.48 -3.27
CA ARG A 15 -12.96 -17.59 -1.99
C ARG A 15 -13.17 -19.05 -1.55
N ALA A 16 -13.40 -19.94 -2.49
CA ALA A 16 -13.54 -21.39 -2.21
C ALA A 16 -12.25 -22.00 -1.61
N GLN A 17 -11.09 -21.42 -1.91
CA GLN A 17 -9.79 -21.86 -1.37
C GLN A 17 -9.45 -21.24 0.00
N ILE A 18 -10.25 -20.31 0.51
CA ILE A 18 -10.04 -19.73 1.83
C ILE A 18 -10.45 -20.74 2.91
N ALA A 19 -9.51 -21.09 3.79
CA ALA A 19 -9.78 -22.01 4.88
C ALA A 19 -11.04 -21.59 5.69
N PRO A 20 -11.91 -22.53 6.10
CA PRO A 20 -13.12 -22.20 6.85
C PRO A 20 -12.83 -21.41 8.14
N ALA A 21 -11.72 -21.71 8.80
CA ALA A 21 -11.28 -21.05 10.05
C ALA A 21 -10.64 -19.66 9.83
N TYR A 22 -10.58 -19.15 8.59
CA TYR A 22 -10.04 -17.81 8.35
C TYR A 22 -11.05 -16.71 8.71
N TYR A 23 -10.63 -15.80 9.58
CA TYR A 23 -11.40 -14.63 9.99
C TYR A 23 -10.62 -13.35 9.62
N GLY A 24 -11.16 -12.55 8.68
CA GLY A 24 -10.50 -11.34 8.18
C GLY A 24 -10.24 -10.29 9.25
N LEU A 25 -11.17 -10.09 10.19
CA LEU A 25 -10.98 -9.14 11.29
C LEU A 25 -9.84 -9.56 12.25
N ILE A 26 -9.70 -10.87 12.51
CA ILE A 26 -8.57 -11.38 13.32
C ILE A 26 -7.25 -11.16 12.56
N HIS A 27 -7.23 -11.38 11.25
CA HIS A 27 -6.06 -11.10 10.42
C HIS A 27 -5.61 -9.64 10.54
N VAL A 28 -6.54 -8.70 10.40
CA VAL A 28 -6.26 -7.26 10.53
C VAL A 28 -5.82 -6.93 11.96
N ALA A 29 -6.53 -7.45 12.97
CA ALA A 29 -6.18 -7.23 14.38
C ALA A 29 -4.75 -7.70 14.70
N LEU A 30 -4.32 -8.85 14.15
CA LEU A 30 -2.95 -9.36 14.32
C LEU A 30 -1.92 -8.42 13.70
N ILE A 31 -2.16 -7.90 12.49
CA ILE A 31 -1.25 -6.95 11.83
C ILE A 31 -1.08 -5.70 12.71
N TYR A 32 -2.18 -5.08 13.13
CA TYR A 32 -2.11 -3.86 13.92
C TYR A 32 -1.63 -4.09 15.35
N PHE A 33 -1.90 -5.27 15.94
CA PHE A 33 -1.34 -5.64 17.22
C PHE A 33 0.18 -5.81 17.15
N ILE A 34 0.70 -6.57 16.17
CA ILE A 34 2.15 -6.78 16.01
C ILE A 34 2.85 -5.45 15.67
N GLY A 35 2.34 -4.71 14.68
CA GLY A 35 2.91 -3.42 14.28
C GLY A 35 2.85 -2.37 15.38
N GLY A 36 1.70 -2.27 16.07
CA GLY A 36 1.50 -1.36 17.18
C GLY A 36 2.38 -1.70 18.39
N SER A 37 2.56 -3.00 18.69
CA SER A 37 3.47 -3.44 19.76
C SER A 37 4.93 -3.11 19.43
N ALA A 38 5.36 -3.30 18.17
CA ALA A 38 6.70 -2.95 17.73
C ALA A 38 6.94 -1.43 17.79
N LEU A 39 5.96 -0.64 17.33
CA LEU A 39 6.00 0.82 17.40
C LEU A 39 6.06 1.31 18.85
N TRP A 40 5.17 0.80 19.70
CA TRP A 40 5.14 1.15 21.11
C TRP A 40 6.45 0.78 21.81
N TYR A 41 6.96 -0.43 21.58
CA TYR A 41 8.23 -0.89 22.15
C TYR A 41 9.39 0.00 21.73
N ALA A 42 9.53 0.30 20.43
CA ALA A 42 10.57 1.18 19.91
C ALA A 42 10.47 2.60 20.52
N ALA A 43 9.26 3.14 20.65
CA ALA A 43 9.03 4.47 21.20
C ALA A 43 9.45 4.56 22.69
N GLN A 44 9.31 3.48 23.47
CA GLN A 44 9.76 3.46 24.88
C GLN A 44 11.28 3.57 25.05
N HIS A 45 12.05 3.32 23.98
CA HIS A 45 13.51 3.39 24.00
C HIS A 45 14.08 4.71 23.46
N ILE A 46 13.23 5.64 23.04
CA ILE A 46 13.64 6.96 22.56
C ILE A 46 13.57 7.97 23.71
N HIS A 47 14.72 8.48 24.12
CA HIS A 47 14.82 9.42 25.24
C HIS A 47 15.70 10.61 24.90
N GLY A 48 15.26 11.82 25.23
CA GLY A 48 16.04 13.04 25.04
C GLY A 48 16.54 13.25 23.60
N ALA A 49 15.70 12.92 22.61
CA ALA A 49 16.08 12.94 21.22
C ALA A 49 16.45 14.35 20.74
N THR A 50 17.54 14.45 20.01
CA THR A 50 17.96 15.68 19.32
C THR A 50 17.19 15.90 18.02
N ALA A 51 17.18 17.14 17.52
CA ALA A 51 16.57 17.46 16.23
C ALA A 51 17.19 16.67 15.06
N ALA A 52 18.51 16.38 15.12
CA ALA A 52 19.19 15.57 14.13
C ALA A 52 18.70 14.12 14.15
N GLU A 53 18.49 13.51 15.30
CA GLU A 53 17.93 12.17 15.44
C GLU A 53 16.47 12.11 14.95
N ILE A 54 15.67 13.13 15.25
CA ILE A 54 14.28 13.23 14.75
C ILE A 54 14.24 13.30 13.21
N ALA A 55 15.26 13.87 12.57
CA ALA A 55 15.37 13.91 11.10
C ALA A 55 15.50 12.51 10.45
N VAL A 56 15.78 11.46 11.24
CA VAL A 56 15.69 10.06 10.77
C VAL A 56 14.27 9.72 10.32
N VAL A 57 13.25 10.27 10.98
CA VAL A 57 11.84 9.96 10.63
C VAL A 57 11.52 10.30 9.17
N PRO A 58 11.64 11.55 8.69
CA PRO A 58 11.37 11.87 7.28
C PRO A 58 12.31 11.11 6.32
N ALA A 59 13.56 10.86 6.69
CA ALA A 59 14.48 10.08 5.88
C ALA A 59 13.98 8.64 5.70
N VAL A 60 13.55 7.97 6.77
CA VAL A 60 12.98 6.61 6.71
C VAL A 60 11.66 6.58 5.95
N VAL A 61 10.81 7.59 6.09
CA VAL A 61 9.56 7.71 5.30
C VAL A 61 9.87 7.73 3.80
N ILE A 62 10.85 8.55 3.37
CA ILE A 62 11.28 8.62 1.97
C ILE A 62 11.86 7.28 1.50
N LEU A 63 12.77 6.69 2.29
CA LEU A 63 13.38 5.40 1.96
C LEU A 63 12.35 4.27 1.90
N ALA A 64 11.41 4.22 2.83
CA ALA A 64 10.32 3.24 2.83
C ALA A 64 9.44 3.38 1.59
N ASN A 65 9.14 4.60 1.16
CA ASN A 65 8.36 4.84 -0.06
C ASN A 65 9.12 4.43 -1.34
N ILE A 66 10.42 4.69 -1.41
CA ILE A 66 11.28 4.20 -2.52
C ILE A 66 11.36 2.67 -2.49
N PHE A 67 11.50 2.06 -1.32
CA PHE A 67 11.54 0.61 -1.15
C PHE A 67 10.20 -0.05 -1.54
N GLU A 68 9.09 0.55 -1.15
CA GLU A 68 7.74 0.16 -1.59
C GLU A 68 7.65 0.14 -3.12
N TRP A 69 8.06 1.23 -3.77
CA TRP A 69 8.10 1.32 -5.24
C TRP A 69 8.95 0.21 -5.85
N PHE A 70 10.14 -0.02 -5.30
CA PHE A 70 11.06 -1.06 -5.78
C PHE A 70 10.43 -2.46 -5.65
N LEU A 71 9.92 -2.81 -4.47
CA LEU A 71 9.26 -4.10 -4.26
C LEU A 71 8.08 -4.28 -5.19
N HIS A 72 7.25 -3.27 -5.32
CA HIS A 72 6.06 -3.33 -6.17
C HIS A 72 6.45 -3.50 -7.65
N ALA A 73 7.32 -2.65 -8.18
CA ALA A 73 7.70 -2.66 -9.59
C ALA A 73 8.57 -3.87 -9.98
N LYS A 74 9.42 -4.36 -9.06
CA LYS A 74 10.48 -5.34 -9.41
C LYS A 74 10.25 -6.74 -8.83
N VAL A 75 9.42 -6.88 -7.79
CA VAL A 75 9.19 -8.18 -7.14
C VAL A 75 7.72 -8.58 -7.23
N MET A 76 6.80 -7.66 -6.99
CA MET A 76 5.37 -7.97 -7.04
C MET A 76 4.84 -8.11 -8.47
N HIS A 77 5.34 -7.30 -9.41
CA HIS A 77 4.94 -7.33 -10.82
C HIS A 77 5.89 -8.11 -11.74
N ARG A 78 6.96 -8.69 -11.22
CA ARG A 78 7.90 -9.48 -12.01
C ARG A 78 8.23 -10.79 -11.30
N PRO A 79 8.29 -11.92 -12.03
CA PRO A 79 8.67 -13.18 -11.43
C PRO A 79 10.18 -13.15 -11.07
N VAL A 80 10.47 -13.25 -9.76
CA VAL A 80 11.83 -13.30 -9.25
C VAL A 80 12.06 -14.69 -8.63
N PRO A 81 13.09 -15.43 -9.05
CA PRO A 81 13.43 -16.72 -8.44
C PRO A 81 13.57 -16.60 -6.92
N GLY A 82 12.99 -17.50 -6.17
CA GLY A 82 12.94 -17.46 -4.69
C GLY A 82 11.83 -16.57 -4.10
N LEU A 83 11.26 -15.63 -4.87
CA LEU A 83 10.19 -14.72 -4.43
C LEU A 83 8.89 -14.90 -5.22
N MET A 84 8.75 -16.00 -5.95
CA MET A 84 7.56 -16.28 -6.78
C MET A 84 6.24 -16.19 -6.03
N GLY A 85 6.23 -16.53 -4.72
CA GLY A 85 5.03 -16.41 -3.89
C GLY A 85 4.47 -14.99 -3.81
N ILE A 86 5.34 -13.97 -3.84
CA ILE A 86 4.95 -12.56 -3.82
C ILE A 86 4.29 -12.19 -5.15
N TYR A 87 4.92 -12.53 -6.28
CA TYR A 87 4.38 -12.32 -7.62
C TYR A 87 3.03 -13.03 -7.82
N ASN A 88 2.95 -14.31 -7.45
CA ASN A 88 1.71 -15.09 -7.57
C ASN A 88 0.57 -14.48 -6.75
N ARG A 89 0.87 -14.03 -5.52
CA ARG A 89 -0.12 -13.41 -4.67
C ARG A 89 -0.56 -12.05 -5.20
N HIS A 90 0.36 -11.21 -5.64
CA HIS A 90 0.06 -9.86 -6.08
C HIS A 90 -0.44 -9.82 -7.52
N THR A 91 0.37 -10.17 -8.49
CA THR A 91 0.01 -10.02 -9.91
C THR A 91 -1.01 -11.05 -10.35
N LEU A 92 -0.85 -12.33 -9.96
CA LEU A 92 -1.73 -13.40 -10.45
C LEU A 92 -2.99 -13.58 -9.61
N ALA A 93 -3.02 -13.12 -8.35
CA ALA A 93 -4.23 -13.23 -7.55
C ALA A 93 -4.88 -11.86 -7.30
N HIS A 94 -4.18 -10.90 -6.69
CA HIS A 94 -4.74 -9.61 -6.30
C HIS A 94 -5.25 -8.80 -7.51
N HIS A 95 -4.47 -8.69 -8.60
CA HIS A 95 -4.88 -7.97 -9.82
C HIS A 95 -5.94 -8.68 -10.65
N GLN A 96 -6.16 -9.98 -10.46
CA GLN A 96 -7.31 -10.66 -11.05
C GLN A 96 -8.56 -10.55 -10.17
N PHE A 97 -8.37 -10.51 -8.85
CA PHE A 97 -9.47 -10.32 -7.90
C PHE A 97 -10.01 -8.89 -7.95
N PHE A 98 -9.13 -7.90 -8.04
CA PHE A 98 -9.46 -6.48 -8.14
C PHE A 98 -9.02 -5.94 -9.50
N THR A 99 -9.95 -5.37 -10.25
CA THR A 99 -9.69 -4.65 -11.49
C THR A 99 -10.04 -3.17 -11.30
N HIS A 100 -9.56 -2.31 -12.19
CA HIS A 100 -9.94 -0.90 -12.16
C HIS A 100 -11.45 -0.66 -12.36
N GLU A 101 -12.17 -1.63 -12.93
CA GLU A 101 -13.62 -1.57 -13.13
C GLU A 101 -14.43 -2.05 -11.91
N ALA A 102 -13.89 -3.01 -11.17
CA ALA A 102 -14.48 -3.56 -9.95
C ALA A 102 -13.41 -3.73 -8.86
N PRO A 103 -12.94 -2.61 -8.26
CA PRO A 103 -11.80 -2.61 -7.35
C PRO A 103 -12.16 -2.94 -5.90
N TYR A 104 -13.43 -3.14 -5.56
CA TYR A 104 -13.86 -3.22 -4.16
C TYR A 104 -14.06 -4.65 -3.68
N HIS A 105 -13.77 -4.90 -2.41
CA HIS A 105 -14.06 -6.15 -1.73
C HIS A 105 -15.55 -6.22 -1.35
N ASP A 106 -16.08 -7.45 -1.22
CA ASP A 106 -17.50 -7.66 -0.88
C ASP A 106 -17.67 -8.07 0.60
N THR A 107 -16.69 -8.79 1.15
CA THR A 107 -16.76 -9.35 2.50
C THR A 107 -15.45 -9.23 3.25
N THR A 108 -15.46 -9.37 4.59
CA THR A 108 -14.24 -9.41 5.40
C THR A 108 -13.36 -10.63 5.15
N ARG A 109 -13.88 -11.70 4.49
CA ARG A 109 -13.06 -12.81 4.03
C ARG A 109 -12.10 -12.41 2.90
N ASP A 110 -12.45 -11.38 2.14
CA ASP A 110 -11.61 -10.84 1.07
C ASP A 110 -10.39 -10.08 1.63
N TYR A 111 -10.35 -9.78 2.93
CA TYR A 111 -9.16 -9.23 3.59
C TYR A 111 -7.92 -10.11 3.43
N ARG A 112 -8.12 -11.41 3.19
CA ARG A 112 -7.03 -12.32 2.87
C ARG A 112 -6.24 -11.90 1.62
N ILE A 113 -6.88 -11.27 0.65
CA ILE A 113 -6.23 -10.81 -0.59
C ILE A 113 -5.86 -9.32 -0.56
N VAL A 114 -6.48 -8.53 0.33
CA VAL A 114 -6.15 -7.13 0.54
C VAL A 114 -4.89 -7.00 1.40
N PHE A 115 -4.90 -7.52 2.63
CA PHE A 115 -3.82 -7.40 3.59
C PHE A 115 -2.71 -8.43 3.35
N PHE A 116 -1.44 -8.05 3.57
CA PHE A 116 -0.36 -9.02 3.60
C PHE A 116 -0.52 -9.97 4.79
N PRO A 117 -0.01 -11.21 4.68
CA PRO A 117 -0.03 -12.12 5.83
C PRO A 117 0.85 -11.58 6.97
N PRO A 118 0.48 -11.81 8.25
CA PRO A 118 1.20 -11.27 9.41
C PRO A 118 2.70 -11.60 9.43
N TYR A 119 3.11 -12.75 8.86
CA TYR A 119 4.54 -13.09 8.77
C TYR A 119 5.34 -12.15 7.86
N ALA A 120 4.70 -11.51 6.88
CA ALA A 120 5.36 -10.51 6.04
C ALA A 120 5.72 -9.26 6.85
N LEU A 121 4.84 -8.82 7.77
CA LEU A 121 5.15 -7.75 8.72
C LEU A 121 6.33 -8.14 9.63
N ILE A 122 6.33 -9.38 10.15
CA ILE A 122 7.43 -9.84 11.02
C ILE A 122 8.77 -9.80 10.25
N ALA A 123 8.81 -10.33 9.03
CA ALA A 123 10.01 -10.28 8.19
C ALA A 123 10.47 -8.84 7.93
N PHE A 124 9.53 -7.94 7.65
CA PHE A 124 9.82 -6.52 7.45
C PHE A 124 10.37 -5.86 8.73
N LEU A 125 9.79 -6.13 9.89
CA LEU A 125 10.25 -5.61 11.18
C LEU A 125 11.65 -6.15 11.55
N VAL A 126 11.96 -7.42 11.24
CA VAL A 126 13.30 -7.98 11.43
C VAL A 126 14.33 -7.22 10.57
N MET A 127 14.00 -6.97 9.31
CA MET A 127 14.87 -6.19 8.41
C MET A 127 15.05 -4.75 8.90
N ALA A 128 13.97 -4.09 9.31
CA ALA A 128 14.02 -2.73 9.86
C ALA A 128 14.83 -2.67 11.17
N SER A 129 14.69 -3.68 12.04
CA SER A 129 15.45 -3.79 13.30
C SER A 129 16.94 -3.99 13.03
N ALA A 130 17.30 -4.78 12.02
CA ALA A 130 18.71 -4.93 11.63
C ALA A 130 19.31 -3.59 11.15
N GLY A 131 18.59 -2.86 10.28
CA GLY A 131 19.00 -1.52 9.85
C GLY A 131 19.08 -0.53 11.02
N GLY A 132 18.09 -0.57 11.91
CA GLY A 132 18.06 0.23 13.13
C GLY A 132 19.23 -0.09 14.07
N ALA A 133 19.58 -1.37 14.24
CA ALA A 133 20.72 -1.78 15.05
C ALA A 133 22.04 -1.23 14.49
N VAL A 134 22.23 -1.31 13.17
CA VAL A 134 23.42 -0.71 12.52
C VAL A 134 23.47 0.79 12.75
N LEU A 135 22.37 1.52 12.50
CA LEU A 135 22.34 2.97 12.70
C LEU A 135 22.53 3.34 14.19
N GLY A 136 21.98 2.51 15.09
CA GLY A 136 22.13 2.66 16.53
C GLY A 136 23.60 2.55 17.00
N GLN A 137 24.36 1.69 16.37
CA GLN A 137 25.80 1.51 16.67
C GLN A 137 26.68 2.60 16.07
N VAL A 138 26.39 3.05 14.83
CA VAL A 138 27.23 4.01 14.13
C VAL A 138 26.91 5.47 14.46
N TRP A 139 25.72 5.74 15.01
CA TRP A 139 25.33 7.09 15.36
C TRP A 139 24.78 7.22 16.79
N SER A 140 23.54 6.72 17.06
CA SER A 140 22.95 6.77 18.39
C SER A 140 21.82 5.76 18.54
N ALA A 141 21.58 5.31 19.78
CA ALA A 141 20.46 4.40 20.07
C ALA A 141 19.11 4.99 19.64
N ASN A 142 18.86 6.28 19.86
CA ASN A 142 17.65 6.96 19.42
C ASN A 142 17.46 6.87 17.91
N ALA A 143 18.53 7.13 17.12
CA ALA A 143 18.48 7.03 15.67
C ALA A 143 18.06 5.62 15.21
N GLY A 144 18.63 4.59 15.84
CA GLY A 144 18.24 3.19 15.58
C GLY A 144 16.77 2.90 15.90
N TRP A 145 16.28 3.37 17.04
CA TRP A 145 14.87 3.18 17.41
C TRP A 145 13.92 4.00 16.54
N PHE A 146 14.29 5.18 16.06
CA PHE A 146 13.50 5.92 15.07
C PHE A 146 13.34 5.15 13.77
N VAL A 147 14.34 4.39 13.31
CA VAL A 147 14.19 3.51 12.14
C VAL A 147 13.08 2.50 12.37
N VAL A 148 13.13 1.75 13.48
CA VAL A 148 12.15 0.69 13.79
C VAL A 148 10.75 1.28 13.95
N CYS A 149 10.63 2.35 14.73
CA CYS A 149 9.37 3.03 15.00
C CYS A 149 8.71 3.52 13.70
N THR A 150 9.49 4.23 12.86
CA THR A 150 9.00 4.79 11.60
C THR A 150 8.64 3.69 10.60
N ALA A 151 9.47 2.64 10.49
CA ALA A 151 9.20 1.53 9.61
C ALA A 151 7.91 0.78 10.00
N ALA A 152 7.70 0.50 11.29
CA ALA A 152 6.46 -0.09 11.77
C ALA A 152 5.23 0.76 11.43
N GLY A 153 5.32 2.09 11.64
CA GLY A 153 4.29 3.04 11.28
C GLY A 153 4.01 3.05 9.77
N MET A 154 5.05 3.05 8.93
CA MET A 154 4.91 3.04 7.47
C MET A 154 4.27 1.75 6.97
N TYR A 155 4.59 0.58 7.55
CA TYR A 155 3.94 -0.67 7.17
C TYR A 155 2.43 -0.66 7.51
N MET A 156 2.06 -0.24 8.72
CA MET A 156 0.66 -0.13 9.11
C MET A 156 -0.10 0.90 8.25
N ASN A 157 0.56 2.01 7.89
CA ASN A 157 0.01 3.03 6.99
C ASN A 157 -0.20 2.48 5.57
N TYR A 158 0.73 1.66 5.07
CA TYR A 158 0.60 0.94 3.80
C TYR A 158 -0.65 0.05 3.80
N GLU A 159 -0.83 -0.80 4.80
CA GLU A 159 -1.98 -1.70 4.91
C GLU A 159 -3.30 -0.92 5.02
N PHE A 160 -3.30 0.18 5.78
CA PHE A 160 -4.46 1.06 5.90
C PHE A 160 -4.85 1.68 4.55
N PHE A 161 -3.90 2.28 3.84
CA PHE A 161 -4.18 2.89 2.55
C PHE A 161 -4.59 1.85 1.51
N HIS A 162 -3.97 0.68 1.53
CA HIS A 162 -4.35 -0.42 0.64
C HIS A 162 -5.81 -0.84 0.87
N TRP A 163 -6.18 -1.03 2.12
CA TRP A 163 -7.58 -1.29 2.46
C TRP A 163 -8.51 -0.15 1.99
N CYS A 164 -8.15 1.10 2.23
CA CYS A 164 -8.92 2.25 1.74
C CYS A 164 -9.14 2.21 0.22
N CYS A 165 -8.19 1.70 -0.56
CA CYS A 165 -8.34 1.59 -2.01
C CYS A 165 -9.40 0.56 -2.43
N HIS A 166 -9.64 -0.45 -1.61
CA HIS A 166 -10.53 -1.57 -1.92
C HIS A 166 -11.85 -1.57 -1.13
N VAL A 167 -12.11 -0.55 -0.33
CA VAL A 167 -13.39 -0.40 0.36
C VAL A 167 -14.39 0.37 -0.51
N GLN A 168 -15.63 -0.11 -0.57
CA GLN A 168 -16.69 0.52 -1.37
C GLN A 168 -17.28 1.73 -0.66
N ASP A 169 -17.64 1.58 0.63
CA ASP A 169 -18.19 2.68 1.44
C ASP A 169 -17.06 3.62 1.88
N ASP A 170 -16.97 4.76 1.22
CA ASP A 170 -15.93 5.75 1.47
C ASP A 170 -16.42 6.98 2.25
N ARG A 171 -17.65 6.96 2.77
CA ARG A 171 -18.28 8.12 3.45
C ARG A 171 -17.40 8.75 4.54
N ILE A 172 -16.63 7.95 5.24
CA ILE A 172 -15.70 8.40 6.29
C ILE A 172 -14.31 8.62 5.72
N ILE A 173 -13.77 7.60 5.03
CA ILE A 173 -12.35 7.59 4.63
C ILE A 173 -12.01 8.65 3.59
N ARG A 174 -12.96 9.08 2.75
CA ARG A 174 -12.75 10.16 1.76
C ARG A 174 -12.41 11.52 2.37
N HIS A 175 -12.65 11.70 3.67
CA HIS A 175 -12.30 12.93 4.40
C HIS A 175 -10.90 12.87 5.03
N LEU A 176 -10.27 11.71 5.01
CA LEU A 176 -8.92 11.55 5.54
C LEU A 176 -7.87 12.11 4.55
N PRO A 177 -6.78 12.68 5.07
CA PRO A 177 -5.71 13.21 4.24
C PRO A 177 -5.17 12.15 3.26
N PHE A 178 -4.86 12.56 2.05
CA PHE A 178 -4.28 11.74 0.97
C PHE A 178 -5.15 10.59 0.44
N VAL A 179 -6.13 10.08 1.17
CA VAL A 179 -6.91 8.89 0.81
C VAL A 179 -7.48 8.98 -0.61
N ASN A 180 -8.07 10.10 -1.00
CA ASN A 180 -8.65 10.25 -2.35
C ASN A 180 -7.58 10.20 -3.44
N THR A 181 -6.40 10.78 -3.18
CA THR A 181 -5.27 10.72 -4.11
C THR A 181 -4.78 9.28 -4.27
N ILE A 182 -4.58 8.59 -3.15
CA ILE A 182 -4.06 7.22 -3.11
C ILE A 182 -5.05 6.24 -3.74
N ARG A 183 -6.35 6.34 -3.42
CA ARG A 183 -7.41 5.56 -4.05
C ARG A 183 -7.42 5.71 -5.56
N ARG A 184 -7.40 6.94 -6.05
CA ARG A 184 -7.36 7.23 -7.49
C ARG A 184 -6.10 6.62 -8.13
N HIS A 185 -4.95 6.81 -7.51
CA HIS A 185 -3.66 6.34 -7.98
C HIS A 185 -3.62 4.80 -8.09
N HIS A 186 -4.02 4.12 -7.03
CA HIS A 186 -4.03 2.66 -6.96
C HIS A 186 -5.11 2.02 -7.84
N ILE A 187 -6.32 2.60 -7.91
CA ILE A 187 -7.36 2.10 -8.82
C ILE A 187 -6.91 2.22 -10.29
N ALA A 188 -6.20 3.31 -10.65
CA ALA A 188 -5.61 3.45 -11.97
C ALA A 188 -4.54 2.37 -12.22
N HIS A 189 -3.72 2.03 -11.21
CA HIS A 189 -2.74 0.94 -11.27
C HIS A 189 -3.40 -0.41 -11.58
N HIS A 190 -4.60 -0.70 -11.07
CA HIS A 190 -5.35 -1.92 -11.40
C HIS A 190 -5.82 -2.02 -12.84
N ASN A 191 -5.54 -1.02 -13.70
CA ASN A 191 -5.76 -1.15 -15.14
C ASN A 191 -4.64 -2.00 -15.76
N THR A 192 -5.01 -3.14 -16.33
CA THR A 192 -4.08 -4.11 -16.95
C THR A 192 -3.21 -3.50 -18.04
N ALA A 193 -3.64 -2.41 -18.68
CA ALA A 193 -2.86 -1.73 -19.70
C ALA A 193 -1.65 -0.97 -19.14
N ILE A 194 -1.65 -0.60 -17.84
CA ILE A 194 -0.58 0.21 -17.23
C ILE A 194 0.03 -0.40 -15.97
N MET A 195 -0.61 -1.40 -15.36
CA MET A 195 -0.22 -1.96 -14.05
C MET A 195 1.23 -2.44 -13.97
N MET A 196 1.82 -2.84 -15.11
CA MET A 196 3.18 -3.34 -15.13
C MET A 196 4.26 -2.24 -15.05
N ASN A 197 3.89 -0.96 -15.28
CA ASN A 197 4.86 0.11 -15.47
C ASN A 197 4.46 1.45 -14.82
N LYS A 198 3.24 1.59 -14.29
CA LYS A 198 2.73 2.86 -13.77
C LYS A 198 2.10 2.70 -12.39
N ASN A 199 2.21 3.79 -11.60
CA ASN A 199 1.57 3.94 -10.29
C ASN A 199 1.96 2.85 -9.30
N MET A 200 3.27 2.70 -9.07
CA MET A 200 3.83 1.64 -8.22
C MET A 200 3.75 1.96 -6.72
N ASN A 201 3.64 3.23 -6.33
CA ASN A 201 3.40 3.56 -4.94
C ASN A 201 1.93 3.37 -4.58
N LEU A 202 1.70 2.71 -3.46
CA LEU A 202 0.38 2.54 -2.87
C LEU A 202 0.17 3.51 -1.72
N THR A 203 1.24 3.99 -1.10
CA THR A 203 1.18 5.03 -0.08
C THR A 203 1.20 6.42 -0.73
N TYR A 204 2.28 7.12 -0.67
CA TYR A 204 2.44 8.45 -1.27
C TYR A 204 3.08 8.33 -2.64
N PRO A 205 2.57 8.93 -3.72
CA PRO A 205 3.11 8.80 -5.08
C PRO A 205 4.42 9.58 -5.29
N PHE A 206 5.31 9.57 -4.27
CA PHE A 206 6.58 10.27 -4.28
C PHE A 206 7.60 9.61 -5.21
N ALA A 207 7.83 8.29 -5.05
CA ALA A 207 8.79 7.59 -5.89
C ALA A 207 8.25 7.44 -7.33
N ASP A 208 6.95 7.34 -7.53
CA ASP A 208 6.36 7.39 -8.88
C ASP A 208 6.61 8.72 -9.57
N TRP A 209 6.52 9.85 -8.84
CA TRP A 209 6.90 11.15 -9.36
C TRP A 209 8.39 11.22 -9.66
N LEU A 210 9.23 10.75 -8.73
CA LEU A 210 10.69 10.80 -8.83
C LEU A 210 11.21 9.98 -10.02
N PHE A 211 10.66 8.79 -10.25
CA PHE A 211 11.09 7.87 -11.31
C PHE A 211 10.27 7.99 -12.60
N GLY A 212 9.31 8.94 -12.69
CA GLY A 212 8.49 9.15 -13.86
C GLY A 212 7.53 8.00 -14.20
N THR A 213 7.19 7.19 -13.19
CA THR A 213 6.26 6.05 -13.33
C THR A 213 4.81 6.42 -12.98
N SER A 214 4.54 7.65 -12.58
CA SER A 214 3.16 8.13 -12.40
C SER A 214 2.42 8.26 -13.74
N ASP A 215 1.12 8.03 -13.71
CA ASP A 215 0.22 8.31 -14.82
C ASP A 215 -0.16 9.81 -14.95
N LEU A 216 0.29 10.65 -14.01
CA LEU A 216 0.01 12.09 -14.00
C LEU A 216 1.18 12.91 -14.55
N LYS A 217 0.83 14.03 -15.22
CA LYS A 217 1.75 15.11 -15.58
C LYS A 217 1.61 16.26 -14.59
N ARG A 218 2.21 16.14 -13.41
CA ARG A 218 2.17 17.17 -12.35
C ARG A 218 3.50 17.24 -11.61
N GLY A 219 3.78 18.35 -10.93
CA GLY A 219 4.86 18.43 -9.95
C GLY A 219 4.53 17.64 -8.67
N LEU A 220 5.49 17.49 -7.76
CA LEU A 220 5.36 16.67 -6.54
C LEU A 220 4.10 16.99 -5.72
N LEU A 221 3.87 18.26 -5.39
CA LEU A 221 2.68 18.67 -4.65
C LEU A 221 1.38 18.31 -5.38
N GLY A 222 1.39 18.45 -6.72
CA GLY A 222 0.28 18.03 -7.54
C GLY A 222 0.02 16.53 -7.50
N HIS A 223 1.05 15.70 -7.34
CA HIS A 223 0.89 14.26 -7.15
C HIS A 223 0.30 13.94 -5.77
N LEU A 224 0.85 14.55 -4.71
CA LEU A 224 0.43 14.30 -3.33
C LEU A 224 -1.01 14.75 -3.05
N PHE A 225 -1.45 15.83 -3.67
CA PHE A 225 -2.78 16.44 -3.44
C PHE A 225 -3.69 16.38 -4.66
N ASN A 226 -3.55 15.36 -5.52
CA ASN A 226 -4.34 15.23 -6.73
C ASN A 226 -5.83 14.97 -6.48
N GLY A 227 -6.18 14.30 -5.40
CA GLY A 227 -7.53 13.80 -5.18
C GLY A 227 -7.96 12.88 -6.33
N TYR A 228 -9.21 13.01 -6.77
CA TYR A 228 -9.76 12.27 -7.92
C TYR A 228 -9.62 13.00 -9.26
N ASP A 229 -8.79 14.05 -9.35
CA ASP A 229 -8.63 14.82 -10.58
C ASP A 229 -7.98 13.97 -11.68
N THR A 230 -8.62 13.94 -12.86
CA THR A 230 -8.17 13.18 -14.03
C THR A 230 -7.67 14.08 -15.17
N ARG A 231 -7.72 15.41 -15.02
CA ARG A 231 -7.32 16.38 -16.06
C ARG A 231 -5.84 16.31 -16.40
N PHE A 232 -5.03 15.83 -15.44
CA PHE A 232 -3.58 15.76 -15.56
C PHE A 232 -3.06 14.37 -15.89
N VAL A 233 -3.95 13.44 -16.27
CA VAL A 233 -3.53 12.12 -16.77
C VAL A 233 -2.79 12.31 -18.09
N ARG A 234 -1.69 11.59 -18.25
CA ARG A 234 -0.84 11.61 -19.45
C ARG A 234 -1.63 11.22 -20.70
N ASP A 235 -1.42 11.96 -21.81
CA ASP A 235 -2.17 11.74 -23.04
C ASP A 235 -1.77 10.45 -23.77
N ASP A 236 -0.56 9.95 -23.49
CA ASP A 236 0.00 8.71 -24.04
C ASP A 236 -0.52 7.45 -23.38
N LEU A 237 -1.30 7.60 -22.29
CA LEU A 237 -1.89 6.47 -21.58
C LEU A 237 -3.36 6.27 -21.97
N PRO A 238 -3.84 5.03 -21.94
CA PRO A 238 -5.26 4.77 -22.15
C PRO A 238 -6.05 5.55 -21.10
N LYS A 239 -6.87 6.50 -21.58
CA LYS A 239 -7.78 7.22 -20.69
C LYS A 239 -8.67 6.17 -20.05
N LEU A 240 -8.65 6.13 -18.74
CA LEU A 240 -9.61 5.34 -18.00
C LEU A 240 -11.00 5.82 -18.45
N ARG A 241 -11.63 5.09 -19.36
CA ARG A 241 -13.03 5.26 -19.74
C ARG A 241 -13.86 4.80 -18.54
N GLY A 242 -13.84 5.58 -17.51
CA GLY A 242 -14.53 5.26 -16.29
C GLY A 242 -15.12 6.53 -15.75
N ARG A 243 -16.44 6.54 -15.72
CA ARG A 243 -17.23 7.46 -14.92
C ARG A 243 -16.45 7.85 -13.68
N ARG A 244 -16.47 9.15 -13.37
CA ARG A 244 -16.12 9.66 -12.04
C ARG A 244 -16.42 8.56 -11.03
N VAL A 245 -15.48 8.25 -10.14
CA VAL A 245 -15.83 7.71 -8.84
C VAL A 245 -16.69 8.81 -8.22
N GLN A 246 -17.98 8.79 -8.56
CA GLN A 246 -18.90 9.73 -7.95
C GLN A 246 -19.02 9.25 -6.51
N PRO A 247 -18.88 10.16 -5.52
CA PRO A 247 -19.35 9.86 -4.20
C PRO A 247 -20.79 9.36 -4.35
N MET A 248 -21.14 8.25 -3.70
CA MET A 248 -22.51 7.82 -3.64
C MET A 248 -23.32 9.02 -3.17
N ALA A 249 -24.35 9.41 -3.97
CA ALA A 249 -25.27 10.43 -3.55
C ALA A 249 -25.81 10.03 -2.18
N ALA A 250 -25.79 10.97 -1.26
CA ALA A 250 -26.48 10.82 0.02
C ALA A 250 -27.98 10.68 -0.31
N GLU A 251 -28.53 9.49 -0.16
CA GLU A 251 -29.94 9.27 0.11
C GLU A 251 -30.15 9.25 1.62
#